data_81fdee9d82ba2563facb10dd0ade792d
#
_entry.id   81fdee9d82ba2563facb10dd0ade792d
#
_cell.length_a   1.000
_cell.length_b   1.000
_cell.length_c   1.000
_cell.angle_alpha   90.00
_cell.angle_beta   90.00
_cell.angle_gamma   90.00
#
_symmetry.space_group_name_H-M   'P 1'
#
loop_
_entity.id
_entity.type
_entity.pdbx_description
1 polymer ?
#
loop_
_entity_poly.entity_id
_entity_poly.type
_entity_poly.pdbx_seq_one_letter_code
_entity_poly.pdbx_strand_id
1 'polypeptide(L)'
;MADQEPPKAEEPKLVTPEEFITRWPLYTIAPVNGFYPPSRFNLHCDNPKCQMQATTTWMVQLDTQYVSLGSDGDFKWVWYQCGSCTKNYLVVMYKELQFENRSKAGTTRRITTRIQKIGQYPALSVDIPKGIENNLGPDGISLYKKGLVNRNAGYGLGAVTYIRRVVEDKTNELIEVAAKLAESHNVEAKVVEQIRRAATERTTYDQKLKIAATVLPSSLLIDGINPLSELYSLVSEGVHGLTEAECIAVADETTSVFEFIFTNLRAQTVTRHDFVEKVKKWAGRAGIKTPSV
;
A
#
# COMPACT_ATOMS: atom_id res chain seq x y z
N MET A 1 -43.73 -7.86 3.98
CA MET A 1 -42.33 -8.18 4.25
C MET A 1 -41.69 -8.24 2.86
N ALA A 2 -40.92 -7.24 2.49
CA ALA A 2 -40.26 -7.20 1.20
C ALA A 2 -39.00 -8.05 1.32
N ASP A 3 -38.90 -9.10 0.48
CA ASP A 3 -37.69 -9.90 0.31
C ASP A 3 -36.57 -9.00 -0.19
N GLN A 4 -35.62 -8.65 0.66
CA GLN A 4 -34.39 -8.03 0.25
C GLN A 4 -33.54 -9.12 -0.41
N GLU A 5 -33.32 -9.01 -1.72
CA GLU A 5 -32.32 -9.82 -2.40
C GLU A 5 -30.96 -9.67 -1.68
N PRO A 6 -30.26 -10.78 -1.44
CA PRO A 6 -28.92 -10.71 -0.84
C PRO A 6 -28.01 -9.89 -1.76
N PRO A 7 -27.09 -9.08 -1.20
CA PRO A 7 -26.16 -8.28 -1.98
C PRO A 7 -25.39 -9.18 -2.94
N LYS A 8 -25.38 -8.79 -4.22
CA LYS A 8 -24.57 -9.49 -5.23
C LYS A 8 -23.11 -9.44 -4.77
N ALA A 9 -22.52 -10.63 -4.53
CA ALA A 9 -21.09 -10.74 -4.28
C ALA A 9 -20.34 -10.05 -5.44
N GLU A 10 -19.54 -9.06 -5.16
CA GLU A 10 -18.68 -8.39 -6.14
C GLU A 10 -17.78 -9.44 -6.80
N GLU A 11 -17.73 -9.44 -8.12
CA GLU A 11 -16.81 -10.33 -8.83
C GLU A 11 -15.36 -9.95 -8.44
N PRO A 12 -14.52 -10.92 -8.07
CA PRO A 12 -13.15 -10.61 -7.64
C PRO A 12 -12.39 -9.93 -8.78
N LYS A 13 -11.71 -8.83 -8.48
CA LYS A 13 -10.87 -8.11 -9.43
C LYS A 13 -9.78 -9.04 -9.96
N LEU A 14 -9.72 -9.20 -11.28
CA LEU A 14 -8.72 -10.04 -11.93
C LEU A 14 -7.33 -9.43 -11.81
N VAL A 15 -6.35 -10.27 -11.54
CA VAL A 15 -4.93 -9.91 -11.44
C VAL A 15 -4.30 -9.97 -12.82
N THR A 16 -3.55 -8.95 -13.20
CA THR A 16 -2.79 -8.95 -14.45
C THR A 16 -1.56 -9.85 -14.35
N PRO A 17 -1.06 -10.42 -15.45
CA PRO A 17 0.17 -11.22 -15.43
C PRO A 17 1.38 -10.46 -14.89
N GLU A 18 1.53 -9.18 -15.22
CA GLU A 18 2.62 -8.33 -14.72
C GLU A 18 2.51 -8.10 -13.21
N GLU A 19 1.32 -7.77 -12.71
CA GLU A 19 1.06 -7.60 -11.27
C GLU A 19 1.34 -8.89 -10.50
N PHE A 20 0.93 -10.05 -11.06
CA PHE A 20 1.24 -11.34 -10.46
C PHE A 20 2.75 -11.58 -10.34
N ILE A 21 3.52 -11.30 -11.38
CA ILE A 21 4.98 -11.50 -11.38
C ILE A 21 5.65 -10.53 -10.41
N THR A 22 5.28 -9.24 -10.43
CA THR A 22 6.05 -8.17 -9.76
C THR A 22 5.62 -7.89 -8.34
N ARG A 23 4.35 -8.09 -7.98
CA ARG A 23 3.78 -7.61 -6.71
C ARG A 23 2.95 -8.61 -5.93
N TRP A 24 2.45 -9.69 -6.60
CA TRP A 24 1.57 -10.62 -5.93
C TRP A 24 2.29 -11.38 -4.82
N PRO A 25 1.69 -11.50 -3.61
CA PRO A 25 2.31 -12.19 -2.48
C PRO A 25 2.49 -13.68 -2.73
N LEU A 26 3.47 -14.28 -2.06
CA LEU A 26 3.63 -15.73 -2.03
C LEU A 26 2.42 -16.39 -1.34
N TYR A 27 2.13 -17.61 -1.75
CA TYR A 27 1.09 -18.50 -1.20
C TYR A 27 -0.34 -17.98 -1.27
N THR A 28 -0.55 -16.82 -1.87
CA THR A 28 -1.88 -16.21 -2.08
C THR A 28 -2.38 -16.52 -3.48
N ILE A 29 -3.64 -16.98 -3.55
CA ILE A 29 -4.28 -17.36 -4.82
C ILE A 29 -4.68 -16.10 -5.59
N ALA A 30 -4.25 -15.97 -6.85
CA ALA A 30 -4.63 -14.90 -7.75
C ALA A 30 -5.75 -15.36 -8.69
N PRO A 31 -6.88 -14.63 -8.77
CA PRO A 31 -7.89 -14.85 -9.80
C PRO A 31 -7.40 -14.28 -11.13
N VAL A 32 -7.28 -15.12 -12.15
CA VAL A 32 -6.82 -14.72 -13.49
C VAL A 32 -7.77 -15.24 -14.57
N ASN A 33 -7.86 -14.51 -15.68
CA ASN A 33 -8.59 -15.00 -16.85
C ASN A 33 -7.61 -15.58 -17.90
N GLY A 34 -7.13 -16.78 -17.62
CA GLY A 34 -5.97 -17.35 -18.32
C GLY A 34 -4.66 -16.67 -17.85
N PHE A 35 -3.58 -17.45 -17.73
CA PHE A 35 -2.30 -16.90 -17.34
C PHE A 35 -1.23 -17.27 -18.36
N TYR A 36 -0.66 -16.24 -18.96
CA TYR A 36 0.53 -16.33 -19.79
C TYR A 36 1.56 -15.37 -19.21
N PRO A 37 2.72 -15.87 -18.78
CA PRO A 37 3.81 -15.01 -18.31
C PRO A 37 4.11 -13.92 -19.35
N PRO A 38 4.19 -12.64 -18.94
CA PRO A 38 4.46 -11.56 -19.89
C PRO A 38 5.85 -11.76 -20.50
N SER A 39 5.98 -11.50 -21.80
CA SER A 39 7.30 -11.60 -22.48
C SER A 39 8.28 -10.53 -21.99
N ARG A 40 7.79 -9.43 -21.48
CA ARG A 40 8.56 -8.30 -20.92
C ARG A 40 7.69 -7.49 -19.94
N PHE A 41 8.33 -6.85 -18.97
CA PHE A 41 7.72 -5.87 -18.05
C PHE A 41 8.82 -4.94 -17.51
N ASN A 42 8.41 -3.90 -16.83
CA ASN A 42 9.31 -2.92 -16.23
C ASN A 42 9.41 -3.14 -14.71
N LEU A 43 10.64 -3.28 -14.22
CA LEU A 43 10.94 -3.44 -12.79
C LEU A 43 12.28 -2.78 -12.47
N HIS A 44 12.45 -2.31 -11.24
CA HIS A 44 13.73 -1.82 -10.75
C HIS A 44 14.78 -2.95 -10.73
N CYS A 45 16.00 -2.64 -11.12
CA CYS A 45 17.10 -3.59 -11.04
C CYS A 45 18.01 -3.25 -9.86
N ASP A 46 18.02 -4.11 -8.85
CA ASP A 46 18.79 -3.94 -7.60
C ASP A 46 20.30 -4.25 -7.76
N ASN A 47 20.76 -4.60 -8.97
CA ASN A 47 22.17 -4.83 -9.18
C ASN A 47 22.94 -3.51 -9.14
N PRO A 48 23.85 -3.29 -8.16
CA PRO A 48 24.60 -2.04 -8.04
C PRO A 48 25.50 -1.73 -9.24
N LYS A 49 25.76 -2.72 -10.10
CA LYS A 49 26.49 -2.56 -11.36
C LYS A 49 25.58 -2.35 -12.55
N CYS A 50 24.28 -2.26 -12.37
CA CYS A 50 23.37 -1.91 -13.44
C CYS A 50 23.51 -0.41 -13.74
N GLN A 51 23.90 -0.07 -14.96
CA GLN A 51 24.14 1.32 -15.37
C GLN A 51 22.91 2.22 -15.24
N MET A 52 21.73 1.63 -15.34
CA MET A 52 20.48 2.40 -15.27
C MET A 52 20.07 2.74 -13.84
N GLN A 53 20.43 1.93 -12.83
CA GLN A 53 20.00 2.08 -11.42
C GLN A 53 18.55 2.61 -11.27
N ALA A 54 17.68 2.15 -12.16
CA ALA A 54 16.35 2.65 -12.39
C ALA A 54 15.42 1.50 -12.80
N THR A 55 14.18 1.82 -13.06
CA THR A 55 13.23 0.89 -13.69
C THR A 55 13.73 0.51 -15.08
N THR A 56 13.98 -0.77 -15.31
CA THR A 56 14.46 -1.33 -16.57
C THR A 56 13.49 -2.35 -17.12
N THR A 57 13.57 -2.62 -18.43
CA THR A 57 12.79 -3.69 -19.04
C THR A 57 13.40 -5.04 -18.70
N TRP A 58 12.60 -5.94 -18.18
CA TRP A 58 12.96 -7.33 -17.95
C TRP A 58 12.35 -8.19 -19.04
N MET A 59 13.12 -9.10 -19.58
CA MET A 59 12.71 -9.96 -20.68
C MET A 59 12.72 -11.42 -20.25
N VAL A 60 11.69 -12.16 -20.65
CA VAL A 60 11.63 -13.60 -20.41
C VAL A 60 12.82 -14.27 -21.11
N GLN A 61 13.49 -15.15 -20.41
CA GLN A 61 14.53 -16.02 -20.91
C GLN A 61 13.95 -17.42 -21.02
N LEU A 62 13.83 -17.87 -22.25
CA LEU A 62 13.44 -19.22 -22.70
C LEU A 62 12.71 -20.16 -21.72
N ASP A 63 11.60 -20.68 -22.24
CA ASP A 63 10.85 -21.85 -21.82
C ASP A 63 10.37 -21.88 -20.36
N THR A 64 9.10 -21.53 -20.21
CA THR A 64 8.33 -21.98 -19.05
C THR A 64 8.54 -23.49 -18.93
N GLN A 65 9.38 -23.92 -18.01
CA GLN A 65 9.51 -25.32 -17.69
C GLN A 65 8.42 -25.72 -16.70
N TYR A 66 7.86 -26.89 -16.89
CA TYR A 66 6.86 -27.43 -15.95
C TYR A 66 7.33 -28.75 -15.39
N VAL A 67 6.99 -28.97 -14.15
CA VAL A 67 7.00 -30.29 -13.52
C VAL A 67 5.56 -30.61 -13.20
N SER A 68 5.03 -31.64 -13.87
CA SER A 68 3.73 -32.18 -13.51
C SER A 68 3.90 -33.11 -12.31
N LEU A 69 3.19 -32.83 -11.22
CA LEU A 69 3.16 -33.64 -9.99
C LEU A 69 1.81 -34.35 -9.84
N GLY A 70 1.21 -34.80 -10.94
CA GLY A 70 -0.04 -35.57 -10.90
C GLY A 70 -1.26 -34.77 -10.47
N SER A 71 -2.05 -35.27 -9.50
CA SER A 71 -3.32 -34.69 -9.07
C SER A 71 -3.22 -33.29 -8.44
N ASP A 72 -2.04 -32.88 -7.99
CA ASP A 72 -1.84 -31.63 -7.26
C ASP A 72 -1.65 -30.39 -8.14
N GLY A 73 -1.75 -30.54 -9.45
CA GLY A 73 -1.60 -29.48 -10.44
C GLY A 73 -0.16 -29.33 -10.93
N ASP A 74 -0.01 -28.55 -11.99
CA ASP A 74 1.29 -28.33 -12.61
C ASP A 74 2.05 -27.19 -11.92
N PHE A 75 3.28 -27.48 -11.55
CA PHE A 75 4.22 -26.46 -11.10
C PHE A 75 4.95 -25.92 -12.32
N LYS A 76 5.00 -24.58 -12.40
CA LYS A 76 5.66 -23.86 -13.46
C LYS A 76 6.62 -22.85 -12.89
N TRP A 77 7.71 -22.57 -13.61
CA TRP A 77 8.55 -21.44 -13.33
C TRP A 77 8.87 -20.66 -14.58
N VAL A 78 9.06 -19.39 -14.40
CA VAL A 78 9.48 -18.47 -15.44
C VAL A 78 10.61 -17.63 -14.89
N TRP A 79 11.60 -17.37 -15.71
CA TRP A 79 12.69 -16.50 -15.34
C TRP A 79 12.87 -15.38 -16.34
N TYR A 80 13.24 -14.24 -15.79
CA TYR A 80 13.45 -13.01 -16.53
C TYR A 80 14.85 -12.50 -16.28
N GLN A 81 15.39 -11.80 -17.24
CA GLN A 81 16.70 -11.16 -17.17
C GLN A 81 16.54 -9.67 -17.35
N CYS A 82 17.28 -8.89 -16.56
CA CYS A 82 17.35 -7.45 -16.75
C CYS A 82 17.95 -7.11 -18.12
N GLY A 83 17.20 -6.40 -18.96
CA GLY A 83 17.62 -6.03 -20.30
C GLY A 83 18.81 -5.05 -20.35
N SER A 84 19.06 -4.32 -19.24
CA SER A 84 20.16 -3.34 -19.17
C SER A 84 21.49 -3.95 -18.75
N CYS A 85 21.52 -4.71 -17.64
CA CYS A 85 22.81 -5.26 -17.17
C CYS A 85 23.03 -6.72 -17.55
N THR A 86 22.00 -7.44 -17.97
CA THR A 86 22.04 -8.86 -18.34
C THR A 86 22.62 -9.79 -17.26
N LYS A 87 22.79 -9.30 -16.04
CA LYS A 87 23.42 -10.03 -14.92
C LYS A 87 22.47 -10.29 -13.75
N ASN A 88 21.32 -9.66 -13.75
CA ASN A 88 20.31 -9.85 -12.73
C ASN A 88 19.13 -10.64 -13.28
N TYR A 89 18.64 -11.59 -12.51
CA TYR A 89 17.59 -12.52 -12.89
C TYR A 89 16.46 -12.47 -11.88
N LEU A 90 15.22 -12.60 -12.36
CA LEU A 90 14.04 -12.83 -11.57
C LEU A 90 13.46 -14.19 -11.93
N VAL A 91 13.34 -15.07 -10.97
CA VAL A 91 12.71 -16.38 -11.12
C VAL A 91 11.41 -16.38 -10.32
N VAL A 92 10.31 -16.77 -10.95
CA VAL A 92 9.01 -16.90 -10.28
C VAL A 92 8.51 -18.32 -10.48
N MET A 93 8.16 -18.97 -9.37
CA MET A 93 7.55 -20.30 -9.34
C MET A 93 6.08 -20.16 -8.98
N TYR A 94 5.22 -20.85 -9.71
CA TYR A 94 3.79 -20.78 -9.49
C TYR A 94 3.12 -22.11 -9.79
N LYS A 95 1.94 -22.31 -9.17
CA LYS A 95 1.06 -23.44 -9.38
C LYS A 95 -0.21 -22.98 -10.06
N GLU A 96 -0.65 -23.68 -11.10
CA GLU A 96 -1.95 -23.49 -11.69
C GLU A 96 -2.97 -24.37 -10.98
N LEU A 97 -4.04 -23.75 -10.50
CA LEU A 97 -5.16 -24.42 -9.85
C LEU A 97 -6.36 -24.35 -10.80
N GLN A 98 -6.80 -25.49 -11.30
CA GLN A 98 -7.98 -25.55 -12.15
C GLN A 98 -9.24 -25.66 -11.29
N PHE A 99 -10.18 -24.75 -11.46
CA PHE A 99 -11.50 -24.81 -10.81
C PHE A 99 -12.58 -24.94 -11.88
N GLU A 100 -13.36 -25.98 -11.79
CA GLU A 100 -14.56 -26.15 -12.58
C GLU A 100 -15.75 -25.50 -11.88
N ASN A 101 -16.20 -24.33 -12.38
CA ASN A 101 -17.51 -23.81 -11.98
C ASN A 101 -18.60 -24.46 -12.86
N ARG A 102 -19.35 -25.38 -12.28
CA ARG A 102 -20.58 -25.92 -12.90
C ARG A 102 -21.68 -24.88 -12.76
N SER A 103 -22.09 -24.25 -13.85
CA SER A 103 -23.32 -23.47 -13.89
C SER A 103 -24.51 -24.37 -13.51
N LYS A 104 -25.41 -23.89 -12.64
CA LYS A 104 -26.67 -24.58 -12.29
C LYS A 104 -27.57 -24.87 -13.49
N ALA A 105 -27.30 -24.26 -14.65
CA ALA A 105 -28.07 -24.42 -15.90
C ALA A 105 -27.46 -25.46 -16.88
N GLY A 106 -26.43 -26.20 -16.52
CA GLY A 106 -26.00 -27.40 -17.25
C GLY A 106 -25.31 -27.19 -18.62
N THR A 107 -25.12 -25.97 -19.13
CA THR A 107 -24.72 -25.74 -20.53
C THR A 107 -23.44 -24.96 -20.78
N THR A 108 -22.80 -24.38 -19.79
CA THR A 108 -21.53 -23.65 -20.02
C THR A 108 -20.52 -23.94 -18.94
N ARG A 109 -19.46 -24.66 -19.31
CA ARG A 109 -18.31 -24.95 -18.45
C ARG A 109 -17.37 -23.71 -18.47
N ARG A 110 -17.46 -22.85 -17.49
CA ARG A 110 -16.53 -21.73 -17.33
C ARG A 110 -15.35 -22.22 -16.51
N ILE A 111 -14.22 -22.46 -17.13
CA ILE A 111 -12.97 -22.78 -16.43
C ILE A 111 -12.36 -21.46 -15.98
N THR A 112 -12.41 -21.19 -14.69
CA THR A 112 -11.68 -20.04 -14.12
C THR A 112 -10.33 -20.56 -13.65
N THR A 113 -9.26 -20.11 -14.29
CA THR A 113 -7.90 -20.45 -13.86
C THR A 113 -7.55 -19.61 -12.65
N ARG A 114 -7.07 -20.26 -11.61
CA ARG A 114 -6.47 -19.60 -10.44
C ARG A 114 -5.02 -20.00 -10.39
N ILE A 115 -4.16 -19.07 -10.03
CA ILE A 115 -2.72 -19.30 -9.91
C ILE A 115 -2.25 -18.92 -8.51
N GLN A 116 -1.23 -19.61 -8.03
CA GLN A 116 -0.63 -19.34 -6.74
C GLN A 116 0.88 -19.22 -6.90
N LYS A 117 1.46 -18.12 -6.50
CA LYS A 117 2.90 -17.94 -6.46
C LYS A 117 3.44 -18.73 -5.27
N ILE A 118 4.37 -19.65 -5.51
CA ILE A 118 4.95 -20.52 -4.48
C ILE A 118 6.42 -20.25 -4.19
N GLY A 119 7.08 -19.46 -5.03
CA GLY A 119 8.46 -19.05 -4.83
C GLY A 119 8.85 -17.89 -5.73
N GLN A 120 9.84 -17.13 -5.29
CA GLN A 120 10.44 -16.06 -6.06
C GLN A 120 11.88 -15.83 -5.64
N TYR A 121 12.77 -15.58 -6.64
CA TYR A 121 14.15 -15.16 -6.41
C TYR A 121 14.55 -14.05 -7.41
N PRO A 122 15.15 -12.94 -6.96
CA PRO A 122 15.27 -12.55 -5.54
C PRO A 122 13.88 -12.38 -4.91
N ALA A 123 13.83 -12.28 -3.59
CA ALA A 123 12.59 -11.94 -2.90
C ALA A 123 12.05 -10.60 -3.43
N LEU A 124 10.74 -10.37 -3.33
CA LEU A 124 10.14 -9.09 -3.71
C LEU A 124 10.89 -7.96 -2.99
N SER A 125 11.32 -6.96 -3.75
CA SER A 125 11.96 -5.79 -3.18
C SER A 125 11.02 -5.07 -2.24
N VAL A 126 11.58 -4.57 -1.16
CA VAL A 126 10.84 -3.81 -0.14
C VAL A 126 11.28 -2.37 -0.28
N ASP A 127 10.74 -1.71 -1.31
CA ASP A 127 10.99 -0.30 -1.51
C ASP A 127 10.14 0.52 -0.56
N ILE A 128 10.80 1.35 0.24
CA ILE A 128 10.11 2.31 1.09
C ILE A 128 10.08 3.64 0.35
N PRO A 129 8.89 4.25 0.19
CA PRO A 129 8.80 5.58 -0.39
C PRO A 129 9.66 6.58 0.40
N LYS A 130 10.45 7.41 -0.28
CA LYS A 130 11.36 8.40 0.35
C LYS A 130 10.63 9.31 1.36
N GLY A 131 9.37 9.63 1.09
CA GLY A 131 8.53 10.40 2.00
C GLY A 131 8.31 9.70 3.34
N ILE A 132 8.22 8.38 3.34
CA ILE A 132 8.09 7.55 4.54
C ILE A 132 9.45 7.34 5.20
N GLU A 133 10.47 6.98 4.44
CA GLU A 133 11.81 6.70 4.93
C GLU A 133 12.36 7.86 5.76
N ASN A 134 12.22 9.09 5.27
CA ASN A 134 12.69 10.30 5.94
C ASN A 134 11.94 10.61 7.27
N ASN A 135 10.82 9.96 7.53
CA ASN A 135 9.95 10.26 8.66
C ASN A 135 9.91 9.17 9.73
N LEU A 136 10.25 7.94 9.39
CA LEU A 136 10.11 6.81 10.33
C LEU A 136 11.26 6.71 11.35
N GLY A 137 12.46 7.16 10.99
CA GLY A 137 13.66 6.84 11.79
C GLY A 137 14.05 5.35 11.68
N PRO A 138 15.22 4.95 12.21
CA PRO A 138 15.76 3.59 12.00
C PRO A 138 14.83 2.47 12.47
N ASP A 139 14.24 2.60 13.66
CA ASP A 139 13.37 1.57 14.25
C ASP A 139 12.05 1.45 13.48
N GLY A 140 11.43 2.59 13.13
CA GLY A 140 10.22 2.61 12.32
C GLY A 140 10.45 2.02 10.93
N ILE A 141 11.58 2.33 10.28
CA ILE A 141 11.97 1.72 9.00
C ILE A 141 12.12 0.19 9.14
N SER A 142 12.74 -0.27 10.22
CA SER A 142 12.90 -1.71 10.48
C SER A 142 11.55 -2.41 10.62
N LEU A 143 10.62 -1.85 11.39
CA LEU A 143 9.27 -2.39 11.56
C LEU A 143 8.49 -2.37 10.24
N TYR A 144 8.53 -1.26 9.51
CA TYR A 144 7.86 -1.12 8.23
C TYR A 144 8.35 -2.15 7.21
N LYS A 145 9.68 -2.34 7.09
CA LYS A 145 10.27 -3.39 6.26
C LYS A 145 9.79 -4.79 6.65
N LYS A 146 9.73 -5.10 7.95
CA LYS A 146 9.21 -6.38 8.43
C LYS A 146 7.75 -6.58 8.03
N GLY A 147 6.92 -5.52 8.10
CA GLY A 147 5.54 -5.55 7.61
C GLY A 147 5.47 -5.93 6.14
N LEU A 148 6.22 -5.24 5.28
CA LEU A 148 6.24 -5.48 3.84
C LEU A 148 6.83 -6.87 3.49
N VAL A 149 7.86 -7.33 4.19
CA VAL A 149 8.41 -8.70 4.01
C VAL A 149 7.37 -9.76 4.34
N ASN A 150 6.65 -9.62 5.48
CA ASN A 150 5.58 -10.55 5.85
C ASN A 150 4.45 -10.52 4.82
N ARG A 151 4.04 -9.34 4.38
CA ARG A 151 3.05 -9.15 3.31
C ARG A 151 3.45 -9.91 2.04
N ASN A 152 4.69 -9.74 1.59
CA ASN A 152 5.22 -10.38 0.38
C ASN A 152 5.37 -11.90 0.53
N ALA A 153 5.61 -12.37 1.74
CA ALA A 153 5.65 -13.79 2.07
C ALA A 153 4.27 -14.44 2.28
N GLY A 154 3.19 -13.65 2.19
CA GLY A 154 1.83 -14.17 2.40
C GLY A 154 1.40 -14.28 3.87
N TYR A 155 2.19 -13.77 4.79
CA TYR A 155 1.90 -13.76 6.23
C TYR A 155 1.15 -12.48 6.63
N GLY A 156 -0.15 -12.46 6.34
CA GLY A 156 -0.99 -11.27 6.49
C GLY A 156 -1.09 -10.79 7.92
N LEU A 157 -1.29 -11.70 8.89
CA LEU A 157 -1.35 -11.34 10.32
C LEU A 157 -0.04 -10.67 10.77
N GLY A 158 1.11 -11.19 10.34
CA GLY A 158 2.41 -10.59 10.60
C GLY A 158 2.53 -9.20 9.97
N ALA A 159 2.09 -9.05 8.72
CA ALA A 159 2.11 -7.77 8.01
C ALA A 159 1.30 -6.69 8.75
N VAL A 160 0.02 -6.98 9.03
CA VAL A 160 -0.86 -6.06 9.77
C VAL A 160 -0.25 -5.67 11.12
N THR A 161 0.26 -6.64 11.87
CA THR A 161 0.82 -6.39 13.21
C THR A 161 1.99 -5.41 13.16
N TYR A 162 2.93 -5.58 12.21
CA TYR A 162 4.06 -4.67 12.07
C TYR A 162 3.65 -3.29 11.57
N ILE A 163 2.73 -3.20 10.60
CA ILE A 163 2.25 -1.91 10.08
C ILE A 163 1.49 -1.15 11.16
N ARG A 164 0.61 -1.81 11.92
CA ARG A 164 -0.08 -1.19 13.07
C ARG A 164 0.91 -0.63 14.09
N ARG A 165 1.98 -1.36 14.39
CA ARG A 165 3.01 -0.88 15.31
C ARG A 165 3.68 0.39 14.82
N VAL A 166 3.95 0.49 13.51
CA VAL A 166 4.47 1.73 12.91
C VAL A 166 3.48 2.89 13.07
N VAL A 167 2.19 2.65 12.80
CA VAL A 167 1.14 3.67 12.98
C VAL A 167 1.04 4.11 14.44
N GLU A 168 1.05 3.16 15.38
CA GLU A 168 1.04 3.41 16.82
C GLU A 168 2.20 4.34 17.24
N ASP A 169 3.43 3.98 16.87
CA ASP A 169 4.63 4.74 17.19
C ASP A 169 4.62 6.15 16.58
N LYS A 170 3.90 6.35 15.47
CA LYS A 170 3.80 7.62 14.73
C LYS A 170 2.53 8.41 14.95
N THR A 171 1.60 7.91 15.75
CA THR A 171 0.29 8.55 15.95
C THR A 171 0.41 10.02 16.39
N ASN A 172 1.30 10.34 17.33
CA ASN A 172 1.44 11.72 17.80
C ASN A 172 1.98 12.65 16.69
N GLU A 173 2.90 12.16 15.83
CA GLU A 173 3.39 12.94 14.68
C GLU A 173 2.30 13.14 13.62
N LEU A 174 1.45 12.13 13.38
CA LEU A 174 0.31 12.24 12.47
C LEU A 174 -0.67 13.32 12.93
N ILE A 175 -0.97 13.36 14.21
CA ILE A 175 -1.85 14.38 14.81
C ILE A 175 -1.23 15.78 14.68
N GLU A 176 0.07 15.93 14.90
CA GLU A 176 0.75 17.22 14.73
C GLU A 176 0.78 17.67 13.27
N VAL A 177 0.94 16.76 12.30
CA VAL A 177 0.84 17.05 10.86
C VAL A 177 -0.57 17.58 10.54
N ALA A 178 -1.61 16.96 11.07
CA ALA A 178 -2.99 17.40 10.89
C ALA A 178 -3.23 18.78 11.51
N ALA A 179 -2.68 19.05 12.71
CA ALA A 179 -2.78 20.36 13.37
C ALA A 179 -2.10 21.46 12.55
N LYS A 180 -0.88 21.23 12.06
CA LYS A 180 -0.15 22.18 11.20
C LYS A 180 -0.87 22.46 9.89
N LEU A 181 -1.47 21.41 9.30
CA LEU A 181 -2.27 21.58 8.10
C LEU A 181 -3.51 22.44 8.38
N ALA A 182 -4.22 22.21 9.49
CA ALA A 182 -5.35 23.02 9.91
C ALA A 182 -4.94 24.50 10.10
N GLU A 183 -3.81 24.77 10.75
CA GLU A 183 -3.24 26.15 10.87
C GLU A 183 -3.01 26.78 9.50
N SER A 184 -2.39 26.03 8.59
CA SER A 184 -2.07 26.53 7.25
C SER A 184 -3.33 26.85 6.42
N HIS A 185 -4.47 26.28 6.76
CA HIS A 185 -5.78 26.56 6.16
C HIS A 185 -6.59 27.62 6.92
N ASN A 186 -5.95 28.35 7.88
CA ASN A 186 -6.59 29.38 8.70
C ASN A 186 -7.80 28.87 9.47
N VAL A 187 -7.75 27.62 9.94
CA VAL A 187 -8.76 27.05 10.82
C VAL A 187 -8.69 27.72 12.18
N GLU A 188 -9.81 27.87 12.84
CA GLU A 188 -9.91 28.50 14.15
C GLU A 188 -8.90 27.91 15.15
N ALA A 189 -8.13 28.77 15.83
CA ALA A 189 -7.07 28.36 16.76
C ALA A 189 -7.55 27.38 17.85
N LYS A 190 -8.79 27.50 18.28
CA LYS A 190 -9.41 26.61 19.26
C LYS A 190 -9.52 25.17 18.73
N VAL A 191 -9.85 25.00 17.45
CA VAL A 191 -9.95 23.68 16.80
C VAL A 191 -8.55 23.09 16.63
N VAL A 192 -7.57 23.87 16.22
CA VAL A 192 -6.16 23.43 16.12
C VAL A 192 -5.64 22.95 17.47
N GLU A 193 -5.94 23.69 18.54
CA GLU A 193 -5.56 23.31 19.90
C GLU A 193 -6.25 21.99 20.34
N GLN A 194 -7.51 21.77 19.97
CA GLN A 194 -8.20 20.51 20.23
C GLN A 194 -7.54 19.33 19.52
N ILE A 195 -7.11 19.51 18.27
CA ILE A 195 -6.35 18.47 17.54
C ILE A 195 -5.03 18.15 18.28
N ARG A 196 -4.26 19.15 18.68
CA ARG A 196 -3.01 18.95 19.43
C ARG A 196 -3.22 18.28 20.79
N ARG A 197 -4.28 18.61 21.50
CA ARG A 197 -4.60 17.97 22.78
C ARG A 197 -4.80 16.46 22.62
N ALA A 198 -5.36 15.98 21.50
CA ALA A 198 -5.50 14.57 21.25
C ALA A 198 -4.15 13.81 21.31
N ALA A 199 -3.04 14.42 20.89
CA ALA A 199 -1.71 13.81 20.98
C ALA A 199 -1.22 13.63 22.44
N THR A 200 -1.68 14.49 23.36
CA THR A 200 -1.25 14.49 24.77
C THR A 200 -2.17 13.69 25.70
N GLU A 201 -3.32 13.25 25.22
CA GLU A 201 -4.24 12.43 26.00
C GLU A 201 -3.59 11.10 26.43
N ARG A 202 -3.88 10.69 27.69
CA ARG A 202 -3.39 9.41 28.23
C ARG A 202 -4.34 8.26 27.86
N THR A 203 -4.45 8.03 26.55
CA THR A 203 -5.31 7.00 25.98
C THR A 203 -4.53 6.13 25.00
N THR A 204 -5.19 5.13 24.45
CA THR A 204 -4.61 4.28 23.41
C THR A 204 -4.43 5.05 22.10
N TYR A 205 -3.52 4.60 21.21
CA TYR A 205 -3.22 5.30 19.96
C TYR A 205 -4.44 5.41 19.04
N ASP A 206 -5.27 4.38 18.99
CA ASP A 206 -6.52 4.35 18.23
C ASP A 206 -7.53 5.38 18.74
N GLN A 207 -7.66 5.54 20.05
CA GLN A 207 -8.51 6.59 20.64
C GLN A 207 -7.98 7.98 20.32
N LYS A 208 -6.68 8.19 20.34
CA LYS A 208 -6.06 9.46 19.92
C LYS A 208 -6.39 9.80 18.47
N LEU A 209 -6.26 8.85 17.56
CA LEU A 209 -6.64 9.04 16.16
C LEU A 209 -8.13 9.37 16.02
N LYS A 210 -9.00 8.68 16.75
CA LYS A 210 -10.44 8.95 16.75
C LYS A 210 -10.76 10.38 17.20
N ILE A 211 -10.15 10.83 18.30
CA ILE A 211 -10.36 12.20 18.81
C ILE A 211 -9.89 13.22 17.75
N ALA A 212 -8.67 13.04 17.20
CA ALA A 212 -8.15 13.93 16.18
C ALA A 212 -9.02 13.93 14.90
N ALA A 213 -9.50 12.77 14.48
CA ALA A 213 -10.40 12.65 13.33
C ALA A 213 -11.74 13.38 13.55
N THR A 214 -12.29 13.34 14.77
CA THR A 214 -13.57 13.97 15.08
C THR A 214 -13.51 15.50 14.97
N VAL A 215 -12.37 16.11 15.26
CA VAL A 215 -12.18 17.57 15.23
C VAL A 215 -11.54 18.08 13.95
N LEU A 216 -11.22 17.20 13.00
CA LEU A 216 -10.60 17.57 11.73
C LEU A 216 -11.61 18.37 10.88
N PRO A 217 -11.26 19.59 10.46
CA PRO A 217 -12.17 20.43 9.68
C PRO A 217 -12.50 19.84 8.32
N SER A 218 -13.71 20.11 7.81
CA SER A 218 -14.16 19.66 6.49
C SER A 218 -13.26 20.14 5.35
N SER A 219 -12.57 21.28 5.51
CA SER A 219 -11.59 21.80 4.54
C SER A 219 -10.34 20.91 4.38
N LEU A 220 -10.12 19.98 5.28
CA LEU A 220 -9.01 19.03 5.26
C LEU A 220 -9.45 17.62 4.84
N LEU A 221 -10.72 17.42 4.52
CA LEU A 221 -11.22 16.19 3.92
C LEU A 221 -10.78 16.10 2.47
N ILE A 222 -10.55 14.88 1.99
CA ILE A 222 -10.17 14.58 0.62
C ILE A 222 -11.36 13.92 -0.03
N ASP A 223 -11.99 14.59 -0.98
CA ASP A 223 -13.24 14.16 -1.59
C ASP A 223 -14.32 13.74 -0.55
N GLY A 224 -14.34 14.46 0.59
CA GLY A 224 -15.23 14.16 1.71
C GLY A 224 -14.74 13.08 2.66
N ILE A 225 -13.61 12.44 2.40
CA ILE A 225 -13.03 11.38 3.22
C ILE A 225 -12.06 11.98 4.25
N ASN A 226 -12.20 11.55 5.51
CA ASN A 226 -11.30 11.93 6.59
C ASN A 226 -10.18 10.91 6.74
N PRO A 227 -8.92 11.25 6.36
CA PRO A 227 -7.83 10.28 6.34
C PRO A 227 -7.46 9.73 7.74
N LEU A 228 -7.65 10.51 8.80
CA LEU A 228 -7.42 10.03 10.16
C LEU A 228 -8.52 9.07 10.62
N SER A 229 -9.77 9.27 10.16
CA SER A 229 -10.88 8.36 10.42
C SER A 229 -10.67 7.02 9.73
N GLU A 230 -10.25 7.04 8.47
CA GLU A 230 -9.90 5.81 7.73
C GLU A 230 -8.77 5.06 8.43
N LEU A 231 -7.68 5.76 8.78
CA LEU A 231 -6.57 5.13 9.48
C LEU A 231 -7.01 4.54 10.83
N TYR A 232 -7.87 5.25 11.58
CA TYR A 232 -8.45 4.73 12.83
C TYR A 232 -9.24 3.46 12.58
N SER A 233 -10.12 3.45 11.58
CA SER A 233 -10.93 2.27 11.24
C SER A 233 -10.05 1.05 10.96
N LEU A 234 -9.05 1.20 10.09
CA LEU A 234 -8.14 0.13 9.70
C LEU A 234 -7.30 -0.41 10.85
N VAL A 235 -6.82 0.46 11.76
CA VAL A 235 -5.98 0.01 12.88
C VAL A 235 -6.77 -0.46 14.10
N SER A 236 -8.03 -0.05 14.25
CA SER A 236 -8.90 -0.49 15.35
C SER A 236 -9.65 -1.79 15.03
N GLU A 237 -9.80 -2.13 13.75
CA GLU A 237 -10.45 -3.37 13.33
C GLU A 237 -9.69 -4.59 13.87
N GLY A 238 -10.43 -5.50 14.49
CA GLY A 238 -9.85 -6.73 15.02
C GLY A 238 -9.41 -7.66 13.90
N VAL A 239 -8.16 -8.11 13.95
CA VAL A 239 -7.66 -9.12 12.99
C VAL A 239 -8.04 -10.55 13.39
N HIS A 240 -8.70 -10.70 14.53
CA HIS A 240 -9.17 -12.01 15.00
C HIS A 240 -10.29 -12.53 14.11
N GLY A 241 -10.06 -13.66 13.48
CA GLY A 241 -11.02 -14.28 12.56
C GLY A 241 -10.84 -13.92 11.09
N LEU A 242 -9.95 -12.98 10.75
CA LEU A 242 -9.58 -12.72 9.36
C LEU A 242 -8.64 -13.79 8.81
N THR A 243 -8.79 -14.11 7.54
CA THR A 243 -7.86 -14.96 6.81
C THR A 243 -6.55 -14.20 6.53
N GLU A 244 -5.48 -14.91 6.18
CA GLU A 244 -4.21 -14.29 5.78
C GLU A 244 -4.39 -13.31 4.60
N ALA A 245 -5.25 -13.64 3.63
CA ALA A 245 -5.53 -12.76 2.49
C ALA A 245 -6.25 -11.46 2.90
N GLU A 246 -7.23 -11.55 3.80
CA GLU A 246 -7.92 -10.38 4.36
C GLU A 246 -6.96 -9.53 5.21
N CYS A 247 -6.09 -10.15 6.00
CA CYS A 247 -5.05 -9.44 6.73
C CYS A 247 -4.07 -8.71 5.79
N ILE A 248 -3.70 -9.29 4.64
CA ILE A 248 -2.88 -8.62 3.63
C ILE A 248 -3.61 -7.39 3.08
N ALA A 249 -4.90 -7.50 2.77
CA ALA A 249 -5.69 -6.37 2.28
C ALA A 249 -5.71 -5.23 3.31
N VAL A 250 -5.99 -5.53 4.59
CA VAL A 250 -5.96 -4.55 5.69
C VAL A 250 -4.58 -3.90 5.83
N ALA A 251 -3.49 -4.67 5.69
CA ALA A 251 -2.13 -4.14 5.74
C ALA A 251 -1.85 -3.19 4.57
N ASP A 252 -2.27 -3.54 3.36
CA ASP A 252 -2.09 -2.73 2.14
C ASP A 252 -2.90 -1.43 2.23
N GLU A 253 -4.15 -1.47 2.68
CA GLU A 253 -4.99 -0.30 2.89
C GLU A 253 -4.43 0.62 3.98
N THR A 254 -4.04 0.04 5.13
CA THR A 254 -3.40 0.80 6.23
C THR A 254 -2.13 1.49 5.75
N THR A 255 -1.29 0.78 5.01
CA THR A 255 -0.06 1.31 4.42
C THR A 255 -0.36 2.47 3.48
N SER A 256 -1.34 2.31 2.59
CA SER A 256 -1.71 3.33 1.60
C SER A 256 -2.20 4.63 2.26
N VAL A 257 -3.07 4.52 3.27
CA VAL A 257 -3.56 5.70 4.01
C VAL A 257 -2.44 6.36 4.81
N PHE A 258 -1.59 5.56 5.46
CA PHE A 258 -0.45 6.06 6.23
C PHE A 258 0.56 6.80 5.33
N GLU A 259 0.94 6.21 4.20
CA GLU A 259 1.82 6.84 3.22
C GLU A 259 1.23 8.14 2.67
N PHE A 260 -0.07 8.13 2.37
CA PHE A 260 -0.76 9.32 1.90
C PHE A 260 -0.66 10.47 2.91
N ILE A 261 -0.93 10.22 4.19
CA ILE A 261 -0.87 11.24 5.24
C ILE A 261 0.55 11.82 5.34
N PHE A 262 1.56 10.96 5.43
CA PHE A 262 2.95 11.43 5.57
C PHE A 262 3.49 12.12 4.33
N THR A 263 3.17 11.63 3.14
CA THR A 263 3.74 12.16 1.89
C THR A 263 3.00 13.40 1.41
N ASN A 264 1.66 13.32 1.35
CA ASN A 264 0.86 14.37 0.71
C ASN A 264 0.49 15.50 1.67
N LEU A 265 0.01 15.18 2.88
CA LEU A 265 -0.38 16.24 3.81
C LEU A 265 0.83 17.05 4.29
N ARG A 266 1.94 16.36 4.56
CA ARG A 266 3.18 17.05 4.95
C ARG A 266 3.78 17.88 3.81
N ALA A 267 3.78 17.36 2.58
CA ALA A 267 4.23 18.11 1.41
C ALA A 267 3.41 19.39 1.19
N GLN A 268 2.09 19.32 1.34
CA GLN A 268 1.22 20.49 1.25
C GLN A 268 1.58 21.56 2.30
N THR A 269 1.84 21.15 3.54
CA THR A 269 2.21 22.07 4.62
C THR A 269 3.55 22.77 4.32
N VAL A 270 4.57 22.02 3.91
CA VAL A 270 5.90 22.55 3.60
C VAL A 270 5.85 23.48 2.38
N THR A 271 5.22 23.05 1.30
CA THR A 271 5.12 23.82 0.06
C THR A 271 4.40 25.15 0.29
N ARG A 272 3.31 25.14 1.07
CA ARG A 272 2.56 26.36 1.40
C ARG A 272 3.39 27.32 2.25
N HIS A 273 4.07 26.82 3.29
CA HIS A 273 4.95 27.62 4.13
C HIS A 273 6.07 28.26 3.31
N ASP A 274 6.77 27.49 2.49
CA ASP A 274 7.85 27.98 1.64
C ASP A 274 7.37 29.02 0.63
N PHE A 275 6.19 28.84 0.06
CA PHE A 275 5.56 29.78 -0.85
C PHE A 275 5.29 31.11 -0.13
N VAL A 276 4.61 31.06 1.04
CA VAL A 276 4.30 32.26 1.82
C VAL A 276 5.57 33.03 2.21
N GLU A 277 6.62 32.32 2.67
CA GLU A 277 7.90 32.93 3.01
C GLU A 277 8.58 33.61 1.79
N LYS A 278 8.55 32.95 0.64
CA LYS A 278 9.06 33.52 -0.62
C LYS A 278 8.30 34.78 -1.04
N VAL A 279 6.96 34.76 -0.93
CA VAL A 279 6.11 35.91 -1.25
C VAL A 279 6.36 37.07 -0.28
N LYS A 280 6.44 36.78 1.04
CA LYS A 280 6.80 37.82 2.03
C LYS A 280 8.16 38.46 1.75
N LYS A 281 9.16 37.62 1.42
CA LYS A 281 10.51 38.11 1.07
C LYS A 281 10.51 38.94 -0.21
N TRP A 282 9.71 38.57 -1.20
CA TRP A 282 9.54 39.35 -2.44
C TRP A 282 8.81 40.65 -2.18
N ALA A 283 7.68 40.63 -1.43
CA ALA A 283 6.93 41.84 -1.07
C ALA A 283 7.77 42.83 -0.26
N GLY A 284 8.59 42.37 0.68
CA GLY A 284 9.53 43.19 1.43
C GLY A 284 10.60 43.85 0.56
N ARG A 285 11.08 43.19 -0.50
CA ARG A 285 12.00 43.78 -1.49
C ARG A 285 11.31 44.80 -2.41
N ALA A 286 10.04 44.56 -2.75
CA ALA A 286 9.25 45.44 -3.61
C ALA A 286 8.64 46.65 -2.88
N GLY A 287 8.84 46.80 -1.56
CA GLY A 287 8.23 47.86 -0.74
C GLY A 287 6.71 47.79 -0.63
N ILE A 288 6.13 46.62 -0.97
CA ILE A 288 4.69 46.40 -0.92
C ILE A 288 4.30 46.03 0.52
N LYS A 289 3.43 46.78 1.17
CA LYS A 289 2.87 46.41 2.48
C LYS A 289 1.99 45.19 2.28
N THR A 290 2.38 44.04 2.87
CA THR A 290 1.50 42.87 2.96
C THR A 290 0.31 43.19 3.84
N PRO A 291 -0.93 42.85 3.43
CA PRO A 291 -2.09 42.95 4.31
C PRO A 291 -1.83 42.09 5.57
N SER A 292 -2.08 42.67 6.74
CA SER A 292 -2.15 41.92 7.99
C SER A 292 -3.32 40.93 7.90
N VAL A 293 -3.02 39.64 7.96
CA VAL A 293 -4.01 38.57 8.06
C VAL A 293 -4.51 38.47 9.49
#